data_b410938224d232e01c951f7e263b4b86
#
_entry.id   b410938224d232e01c951f7e263b4b86
#
_cell.length_a   1.000
_cell.length_b   1.000
_cell.length_c   1.000
_cell.angle_alpha   90.00
_cell.angle_beta   90.00
_cell.angle_gamma   90.00
#
_symmetry.space_group_name_H-M   'P 1'
#
loop_
_entity.id
_entity.type
_entity.pdbx_description
1 polymer ?
#
loop_
_entity_poly.entity_id
_entity_poly.type
_entity_poly.pdbx_seq_one_letter_code
_entity_poly.pdbx_strand_id
1 'polypeptide(L)'
;AEGADVIAQHQDTTEPQKAAADAGGLSVGYNSHMGAIVGDTVLTSPVWNWGVKYIEIVEQLMDGSYAGSESYWGGLNDGVVDLAPYSGPVTDETKALIDAKRAAIVAGETDVFCGPINGADGEVLVPEGECLDDGQMLSMSCFIEGVKGKAEADTADCFG
;
A
#
# COMPACT_ATOMS: atom_id res chain seq x y z
N ALA A 1 -13.09 22.72 -5.40
CA ALA A 1 -12.16 21.74 -5.96
C ALA A 1 -10.75 22.29 -5.85
N GLU A 2 -9.84 21.54 -5.25
CA GLU A 2 -8.45 21.95 -4.98
C GLU A 2 -7.52 21.70 -6.17
N GLY A 3 -8.08 21.34 -7.35
CA GLY A 3 -7.34 21.06 -8.58
C GLY A 3 -6.72 19.66 -8.64
N ALA A 4 -7.15 18.74 -7.79
CA ALA A 4 -6.72 17.35 -7.87
C ALA A 4 -7.32 16.69 -9.12
N ASP A 5 -6.48 16.02 -9.89
CA ASP A 5 -6.84 15.28 -11.11
C ASP A 5 -6.85 13.76 -10.89
N VAL A 6 -6.21 13.28 -9.82
CA VAL A 6 -6.22 11.87 -9.38
C VAL A 6 -6.59 11.78 -7.90
N ILE A 7 -7.49 10.87 -7.57
CA ILE A 7 -7.91 10.57 -6.20
C ILE A 7 -7.48 9.15 -5.84
N ALA A 8 -6.61 9.01 -4.86
CA ALA A 8 -6.32 7.74 -4.20
C ALA A 8 -7.15 7.64 -2.91
N GLN A 9 -7.66 6.45 -2.61
CA GLN A 9 -8.48 6.24 -1.43
C GLN A 9 -7.96 5.13 -0.53
N HIS A 10 -8.45 5.12 0.71
CA HIS A 10 -8.25 4.06 1.70
C HIS A 10 -9.60 3.73 2.37
N GLN A 11 -10.54 3.15 1.59
CA GLN A 11 -11.84 2.68 2.08
C GLN A 11 -12.44 1.65 1.11
N ASP A 12 -13.45 0.89 1.55
CA ASP A 12 -13.94 -0.32 0.88
C ASP A 12 -14.99 -0.07 -0.20
N THR A 13 -15.51 1.16 -0.34
CA THR A 13 -16.56 1.47 -1.32
C THR A 13 -16.03 2.15 -2.57
N THR A 14 -16.77 2.08 -3.67
CA THR A 14 -16.40 2.70 -4.96
C THR A 14 -16.87 4.15 -5.09
N GLU A 15 -17.43 4.74 -4.04
CA GLU A 15 -18.03 6.08 -4.13
C GLU A 15 -17.03 7.19 -4.45
N PRO A 16 -15.79 7.21 -3.88
CA PRO A 16 -14.79 8.21 -4.29
C PRO A 16 -14.38 8.08 -5.76
N GLN A 17 -14.27 6.85 -6.29
CA GLN A 17 -13.95 6.63 -7.71
C GLN A 17 -15.06 7.11 -8.63
N LYS A 18 -16.31 6.85 -8.27
CA LYS A 18 -17.46 7.36 -9.03
C LYS A 18 -17.50 8.88 -9.01
N ALA A 19 -17.31 9.49 -7.83
CA ALA A 19 -17.25 10.95 -7.70
C ALA A 19 -16.10 11.57 -8.50
N ALA A 20 -14.93 10.94 -8.54
CA ALA A 20 -13.81 11.36 -9.37
C ALA A 20 -14.15 11.27 -10.85
N ALA A 21 -14.74 10.15 -11.30
CA ALA A 21 -15.17 9.95 -12.67
C ALA A 21 -16.22 10.98 -13.11
N ASP A 22 -17.22 11.25 -12.29
CA ASP A 22 -18.27 12.23 -12.51
C ASP A 22 -17.68 13.67 -12.64
N ALA A 23 -16.58 13.93 -11.94
CA ALA A 23 -15.84 15.20 -12.04
C ALA A 23 -14.83 15.25 -13.20
N GLY A 24 -14.70 14.19 -13.99
CA GLY A 24 -13.72 14.08 -15.09
C GLY A 24 -12.30 13.78 -14.63
N GLY A 25 -12.11 13.35 -13.37
CA GLY A 25 -10.85 12.94 -12.79
C GLY A 25 -10.59 11.44 -12.90
N LEU A 26 -9.39 11.04 -12.49
CA LEU A 26 -8.95 9.65 -12.40
C LEU A 26 -8.87 9.20 -10.94
N SER A 27 -8.72 7.90 -10.70
CA SER A 27 -8.60 7.39 -9.35
C SER A 27 -7.72 6.15 -9.23
N VAL A 28 -7.26 5.90 -8.01
CA VAL A 28 -6.66 4.63 -7.58
C VAL A 28 -7.60 4.02 -6.54
N GLY A 29 -7.99 2.78 -6.77
CA GLY A 29 -8.89 2.05 -5.87
C GLY A 29 -8.19 1.47 -4.64
N TYR A 30 -8.87 0.57 -3.93
CA TYR A 30 -8.38 -0.06 -2.70
C TYR A 30 -8.98 -1.45 -2.49
N ASN A 31 -8.20 -2.38 -1.96
CA ASN A 31 -8.53 -3.76 -1.59
C ASN A 31 -8.96 -4.69 -2.74
N SER A 32 -9.66 -4.19 -3.74
CA SER A 32 -10.22 -4.97 -4.84
C SER A 32 -10.07 -4.26 -6.18
N HIS A 33 -10.26 -5.01 -7.27
CA HIS A 33 -10.25 -4.44 -8.62
C HIS A 33 -11.48 -3.55 -8.86
N MET A 34 -11.45 -2.33 -8.31
CA MET A 34 -12.56 -1.38 -8.41
C MET A 34 -12.83 -0.91 -9.84
N GLY A 35 -11.84 -0.95 -10.72
CA GLY A 35 -12.02 -0.70 -12.16
C GLY A 35 -13.00 -1.65 -12.84
N ALA A 36 -13.16 -2.87 -12.34
CA ALA A 36 -14.18 -3.79 -12.84
C ALA A 36 -15.62 -3.32 -12.59
N ILE A 37 -15.81 -2.40 -11.63
CA ILE A 37 -17.14 -1.85 -11.26
C ILE A 37 -17.33 -0.45 -11.82
N VAL A 38 -16.30 0.40 -11.73
CA VAL A 38 -16.39 1.84 -12.09
C VAL A 38 -15.94 2.12 -13.53
N GLY A 39 -15.00 1.33 -14.05
CA GLY A 39 -14.47 1.47 -15.39
C GLY A 39 -13.07 2.09 -15.46
N ASP A 40 -12.68 2.55 -16.65
CA ASP A 40 -11.31 2.92 -17.01
C ASP A 40 -10.77 4.18 -16.30
N THR A 41 -11.61 4.94 -15.63
CA THR A 41 -11.18 6.06 -14.79
C THR A 41 -10.45 5.61 -13.50
N VAL A 42 -10.58 4.33 -13.14
CA VAL A 42 -9.77 3.72 -12.07
C VAL A 42 -8.50 3.15 -12.69
N LEU A 43 -7.36 3.81 -12.43
CA LEU A 43 -6.07 3.48 -13.04
C LEU A 43 -5.58 2.08 -12.67
N THR A 44 -5.68 1.73 -11.40
CA THR A 44 -5.40 0.43 -10.78
C THR A 44 -5.94 0.43 -9.35
N SER A 45 -5.73 -0.66 -8.62
CA SER A 45 -6.02 -0.76 -7.19
C SER A 45 -5.00 -1.68 -6.54
N PRO A 46 -4.45 -1.39 -5.37
CA PRO A 46 -3.82 -2.42 -4.55
C PRO A 46 -4.88 -3.47 -4.18
N VAL A 47 -4.52 -4.74 -4.32
CA VAL A 47 -5.42 -5.87 -4.12
C VAL A 47 -4.80 -6.93 -3.24
N TRP A 48 -5.64 -7.73 -2.61
CA TRP A 48 -5.24 -8.86 -1.76
C TRP A 48 -5.47 -10.18 -2.49
N ASN A 49 -4.42 -10.97 -2.63
CA ASN A 49 -4.47 -12.34 -3.15
C ASN A 49 -4.43 -13.35 -1.98
N TRP A 50 -5.48 -13.38 -1.18
CA TRP A 50 -5.60 -14.27 -0.03
C TRP A 50 -5.53 -15.75 -0.39
N GLY A 51 -5.77 -16.11 -1.67
CA GLY A 51 -5.67 -17.47 -2.16
C GLY A 51 -4.34 -18.15 -1.84
N VAL A 52 -3.23 -17.41 -1.87
CA VAL A 52 -1.89 -17.90 -1.51
C VAL A 52 -1.90 -18.44 -0.06
N LYS A 53 -2.39 -17.64 0.88
CA LYS A 53 -2.43 -18.04 2.31
C LYS A 53 -3.48 -19.12 2.59
N TYR A 54 -4.61 -19.11 1.92
CA TYR A 54 -5.61 -20.16 2.08
C TYR A 54 -5.11 -21.52 1.60
N ILE A 55 -4.37 -21.57 0.49
CA ILE A 55 -3.76 -22.81 0.00
C ILE A 55 -2.76 -23.33 1.03
N GLU A 56 -1.86 -22.49 1.51
CA GLU A 56 -0.88 -22.86 2.56
C GLU A 56 -1.58 -23.46 3.81
N ILE A 57 -2.63 -22.81 4.31
CA ILE A 57 -3.38 -23.31 5.48
C ILE A 57 -4.01 -24.69 5.18
N VAL A 58 -4.58 -24.87 3.99
CA VAL A 58 -5.17 -26.16 3.60
C VAL A 58 -4.11 -27.24 3.51
N GLU A 59 -2.95 -26.97 2.94
CA GLU A 59 -1.83 -27.90 2.88
C GLU A 59 -1.34 -28.29 4.27
N GLN A 60 -1.16 -27.32 5.17
CA GLN A 60 -0.79 -27.56 6.58
C GLN A 60 -1.84 -28.37 7.33
N LEU A 61 -3.12 -28.20 7.06
CA LEU A 61 -4.18 -29.02 7.62
C LEU A 61 -4.15 -30.46 7.11
N MET A 62 -3.81 -30.65 5.83
CA MET A 62 -3.74 -31.96 5.20
C MET A 62 -2.55 -32.78 5.70
N ASP A 63 -1.42 -32.14 5.97
CA ASP A 63 -0.20 -32.82 6.46
C ASP A 63 -0.10 -32.85 7.99
N GLY A 64 -1.00 -32.17 8.70
CA GLY A 64 -1.06 -32.12 10.17
C GLY A 64 -0.08 -31.13 10.81
N SER A 65 0.55 -30.25 10.05
CA SER A 65 1.51 -29.25 10.55
C SER A 65 0.84 -27.94 11.01
N TYR A 66 -0.46 -27.78 10.79
CA TYR A 66 -1.17 -26.54 11.18
C TYR A 66 -1.14 -26.31 12.69
N ALA A 67 -0.43 -25.28 13.14
CA ALA A 67 -0.22 -24.96 14.55
C ALA A 67 -1.27 -23.99 15.16
N GLY A 68 -2.25 -23.56 14.38
CA GLY A 68 -3.26 -22.58 14.80
C GLY A 68 -3.15 -21.25 14.08
N SER A 69 -4.01 -20.32 14.47
CA SER A 69 -4.02 -18.98 13.85
C SER A 69 -2.97 -18.09 14.50
N GLU A 70 -1.90 -17.81 13.76
CA GLU A 70 -1.01 -16.70 14.06
C GLU A 70 -1.41 -15.48 13.23
N SER A 71 -1.06 -14.29 13.69
CA SER A 71 -1.20 -13.08 12.88
C SER A 71 -0.33 -13.21 11.65
N TYR A 72 -0.92 -13.03 10.47
CA TYR A 72 -0.20 -13.08 9.21
C TYR A 72 0.10 -11.66 8.72
N TRP A 73 1.36 -11.41 8.42
CA TRP A 73 1.85 -10.17 7.84
C TRP A 73 2.67 -10.51 6.60
N GLY A 74 2.14 -10.22 5.42
CA GLY A 74 2.78 -10.54 4.15
C GLY A 74 2.68 -9.41 3.15
N GLY A 75 3.65 -9.32 2.25
CA GLY A 75 3.79 -8.26 1.27
C GLY A 75 3.77 -8.76 -0.17
N LEU A 76 4.39 -7.97 -1.04
CA LEU A 76 4.57 -8.30 -2.46
C LEU A 76 5.38 -9.57 -2.66
N ASN A 77 6.40 -9.81 -1.81
CA ASN A 77 7.27 -10.99 -1.90
C ASN A 77 6.51 -12.29 -1.66
N ASP A 78 5.49 -12.23 -0.79
CA ASP A 78 4.67 -13.39 -0.42
C ASP A 78 3.56 -13.63 -1.44
N GLY A 79 3.37 -12.71 -2.39
CA GLY A 79 2.33 -12.75 -3.41
C GLY A 79 0.92 -12.48 -2.90
N VAL A 80 0.76 -12.05 -1.62
CA VAL A 80 -0.54 -11.72 -1.04
C VAL A 80 -0.97 -10.31 -1.39
N VAL A 81 -0.04 -9.40 -1.61
CA VAL A 81 -0.29 -8.03 -2.08
C VAL A 81 0.08 -7.94 -3.56
N ASP A 82 -0.77 -7.32 -4.35
CA ASP A 82 -0.52 -7.06 -5.77
C ASP A 82 -1.29 -5.81 -6.24
N LEU A 83 -1.16 -5.49 -7.53
CA LEU A 83 -1.94 -4.46 -8.21
C LEU A 83 -2.95 -5.12 -9.15
N ALA A 84 -4.16 -4.56 -9.19
CA ALA A 84 -5.14 -4.88 -10.22
C ALA A 84 -4.60 -4.51 -11.61
N PRO A 85 -5.15 -5.08 -12.70
CA PRO A 85 -4.78 -4.69 -14.05
C PRO A 85 -4.85 -3.17 -14.26
N TYR A 86 -3.87 -2.63 -14.96
CA TYR A 86 -3.86 -1.21 -15.33
C TYR A 86 -4.96 -0.90 -16.34
N SER A 87 -5.65 0.23 -16.15
CA SER A 87 -6.62 0.73 -17.13
C SER A 87 -5.96 1.47 -18.31
N GLY A 88 -6.76 1.76 -19.35
CA GLY A 88 -6.29 2.39 -20.58
C GLY A 88 -5.50 3.70 -20.43
N PRO A 89 -5.85 4.61 -19.50
CA PRO A 89 -5.10 5.84 -19.28
C PRO A 89 -3.67 5.67 -18.75
N VAL A 90 -3.32 4.51 -18.18
CA VAL A 90 -1.95 4.26 -17.70
C VAL A 90 -1.04 3.99 -18.89
N THR A 91 -0.07 4.88 -19.12
CA THR A 91 0.86 4.76 -20.26
C THR A 91 1.83 3.59 -20.06
N ASP A 92 2.38 3.07 -21.15
CA ASP A 92 3.34 1.97 -21.08
C ASP A 92 4.63 2.38 -20.35
N GLU A 93 5.04 3.65 -20.43
CA GLU A 93 6.16 4.19 -19.66
C GLU A 93 5.86 4.14 -18.14
N THR A 94 4.65 4.54 -17.74
CA THR A 94 4.22 4.50 -16.34
C THR A 94 4.14 3.06 -15.83
N LYS A 95 3.59 2.13 -16.64
CA LYS A 95 3.56 0.69 -16.30
C LYS A 95 4.96 0.17 -16.06
N ALA A 96 5.89 0.44 -16.98
CA ALA A 96 7.29 -0.01 -16.86
C ALA A 96 7.96 0.54 -15.59
N LEU A 97 7.68 1.79 -15.21
CA LEU A 97 8.20 2.39 -13.98
C LEU A 97 7.64 1.69 -12.73
N ILE A 98 6.34 1.42 -12.69
CA ILE A 98 5.69 0.71 -11.58
C ILE A 98 6.23 -0.72 -11.47
N ASP A 99 6.33 -1.43 -12.60
CA ASP A 99 6.82 -2.82 -12.63
C ASP A 99 8.29 -2.90 -12.19
N ALA A 100 9.13 -1.92 -12.56
CA ALA A 100 10.51 -1.83 -12.08
C ALA A 100 10.58 -1.60 -10.56
N LYS A 101 9.74 -0.72 -10.01
CA LYS A 101 9.66 -0.48 -8.56
C LYS A 101 9.16 -1.72 -7.81
N ARG A 102 8.13 -2.38 -8.33
CA ARG A 102 7.63 -3.64 -7.79
C ARG A 102 8.73 -4.72 -7.77
N ALA A 103 9.47 -4.88 -8.88
CA ALA A 103 10.57 -5.83 -8.95
C ALA A 103 11.68 -5.54 -7.93
N ALA A 104 12.04 -4.28 -7.74
CA ALA A 104 13.04 -3.87 -6.75
C ALA A 104 12.60 -4.18 -5.30
N ILE A 105 11.32 -3.96 -4.97
CA ILE A 105 10.76 -4.33 -3.65
C ILE A 105 10.81 -5.85 -3.46
N VAL A 106 10.37 -6.62 -4.45
CA VAL A 106 10.39 -8.10 -4.40
C VAL A 106 11.82 -8.64 -4.28
N ALA A 107 12.78 -7.99 -4.92
CA ALA A 107 14.19 -8.35 -4.81
C ALA A 107 14.86 -7.91 -3.49
N GLY A 108 14.17 -7.14 -2.63
CA GLY A 108 14.74 -6.56 -1.41
C GLY A 108 15.78 -5.47 -1.67
N GLU A 109 15.79 -4.89 -2.87
CA GLU A 109 16.71 -3.78 -3.24
C GLU A 109 16.23 -2.44 -2.68
N THR A 110 14.95 -2.32 -2.38
CA THR A 110 14.32 -1.16 -1.76
C THR A 110 13.07 -1.59 -0.99
N ASP A 111 12.65 -0.75 -0.06
CA ASP A 111 11.36 -0.88 0.61
C ASP A 111 10.67 0.49 0.66
N VAL A 112 9.39 0.52 1.03
CA VAL A 112 8.59 1.74 1.07
C VAL A 112 9.02 2.66 2.21
N PHE A 113 9.38 2.08 3.36
CA PHE A 113 9.76 2.80 4.57
C PHE A 113 11.27 2.78 4.83
N CYS A 114 12.06 3.02 3.77
CA CYS A 114 13.51 3.21 3.89
C CYS A 114 13.87 4.70 3.90
N GLY A 115 14.87 5.04 4.68
CA GLY A 115 15.32 6.41 4.85
C GLY A 115 16.05 7.01 3.63
N PRO A 116 16.22 8.33 3.65
CA PRO A 116 15.91 9.20 4.79
C PRO A 116 14.40 9.50 4.92
N ILE A 117 13.84 9.35 6.10
CA ILE A 117 12.49 9.79 6.45
C ILE A 117 12.60 10.76 7.62
N ASN A 118 12.06 11.96 7.45
CA ASN A 118 12.05 13.00 8.49
C ASN A 118 10.67 13.11 9.12
N GLY A 119 10.61 13.43 10.40
CA GLY A 119 9.40 13.82 11.10
C GLY A 119 8.91 15.20 10.68
N ALA A 120 7.68 15.52 11.03
CA ALA A 120 7.08 16.82 10.72
C ALA A 120 7.80 18.02 11.39
N ASP A 121 8.58 17.77 12.42
CA ASP A 121 9.43 18.72 13.13
C ASP A 121 10.89 18.81 12.56
N GLY A 122 11.21 17.98 11.57
CA GLY A 122 12.51 17.90 10.93
C GLY A 122 13.50 16.95 11.61
N GLU A 123 13.10 16.22 12.65
CA GLU A 123 13.93 15.16 13.22
C GLU A 123 14.03 14.00 12.23
N VAL A 124 15.23 13.39 12.14
CA VAL A 124 15.45 12.20 11.30
C VAL A 124 14.86 10.98 12.00
N LEU A 125 13.76 10.46 11.47
CA LEU A 125 13.08 9.26 11.98
C LEU A 125 13.73 7.97 11.46
N VAL A 126 14.09 7.95 10.18
CA VAL A 126 14.77 6.82 9.54
C VAL A 126 15.97 7.36 8.80
N PRO A 127 17.21 7.05 9.24
CA PRO A 127 18.44 7.49 8.56
C PRO A 127 18.57 6.91 7.15
N GLU A 128 19.39 7.57 6.33
CA GLU A 128 19.74 7.06 5.00
C GLU A 128 20.38 5.67 5.09
N GLY A 129 19.86 4.72 4.29
CA GLY A 129 20.34 3.34 4.24
C GLY A 129 19.74 2.41 5.30
N GLU A 130 18.86 2.91 6.16
CA GLU A 130 18.08 2.12 7.10
C GLU A 130 16.62 1.99 6.63
N CYS A 131 15.93 0.92 7.03
CA CYS A 131 14.51 0.70 6.76
C CYS A 131 13.81 0.32 8.06
N LEU A 132 12.52 0.69 8.17
CA LEU A 132 11.68 0.26 9.29
C LEU A 132 11.42 -1.24 9.22
N ASP A 133 11.44 -1.89 10.36
CA ASP A 133 10.91 -3.25 10.52
C ASP A 133 9.38 -3.25 10.69
N ASP A 134 8.78 -4.44 10.65
CA ASP A 134 7.33 -4.60 10.76
C ASP A 134 6.78 -4.06 12.09
N GLY A 135 7.51 -4.21 13.19
CA GLY A 135 7.13 -3.71 14.51
C GLY A 135 7.08 -2.18 14.53
N GLN A 136 8.11 -1.54 13.97
CA GLN A 136 8.20 -0.09 13.84
C GLN A 136 7.10 0.47 12.93
N MET A 137 6.83 -0.17 11.78
CA MET A 137 5.75 0.24 10.89
C MET A 137 4.37 0.14 11.56
N LEU A 138 4.12 -0.92 12.34
CA LEU A 138 2.86 -1.13 13.03
C LEU A 138 2.66 -0.21 14.25
N SER A 139 3.73 0.30 14.84
CA SER A 139 3.68 1.20 16.01
C SER A 139 3.81 2.67 15.65
N MET A 140 4.07 3.01 14.38
CA MET A 140 4.28 4.39 13.93
C MET A 140 3.12 5.30 14.32
N SER A 141 3.39 6.31 15.15
CA SER A 141 2.39 7.21 15.74
C SER A 141 2.61 8.70 15.45
N CYS A 142 3.61 9.04 14.65
CA CYS A 142 3.96 10.41 14.31
C CYS A 142 3.66 10.77 12.85
N PHE A 143 3.66 12.06 12.56
CA PHE A 143 3.59 12.56 11.18
C PHE A 143 4.99 12.77 10.60
N ILE A 144 5.13 12.41 9.34
CA ILE A 144 6.34 12.66 8.57
C ILE A 144 6.33 14.07 7.95
N GLU A 145 7.51 14.52 7.49
CA GLU A 145 7.68 15.80 6.78
C GLU A 145 6.68 15.92 5.61
N GLY A 146 6.08 17.10 5.48
CA GLY A 146 5.05 17.41 4.48
C GLY A 146 3.62 17.14 4.94
N VAL A 147 3.39 16.34 5.97
CA VAL A 147 2.07 16.14 6.57
C VAL A 147 1.74 17.30 7.51
N LYS A 148 0.60 17.96 7.29
CA LYS A 148 0.12 19.06 8.12
C LYS A 148 -0.84 18.53 9.19
N GLY A 149 -0.64 18.96 10.43
CA GLY A 149 -1.47 18.60 11.56
C GLY A 149 -0.64 18.23 12.78
N LYS A 150 -1.31 17.64 13.77
CA LYS A 150 -0.67 17.01 14.93
C LYS A 150 -1.15 15.58 15.03
N ALA A 151 -0.24 14.65 15.28
CA ALA A 151 -0.62 13.30 15.68
C ALA A 151 -1.36 13.37 17.04
N GLU A 152 -2.34 12.49 17.24
CA GLU A 152 -3.10 12.47 18.53
C GLU A 152 -2.19 12.02 19.69
N ALA A 153 -1.19 11.22 19.44
CA ALA A 153 -0.15 10.87 20.38
C ALA A 153 1.02 11.84 20.23
N ASP A 154 1.17 12.77 21.17
CA ASP A 154 2.37 13.61 21.34
C ASP A 154 3.45 12.74 22.05
N THR A 155 3.82 11.64 21.43
CA THR A 155 4.81 10.71 21.97
C THR A 155 6.18 11.12 21.45
N ALA A 156 7.11 11.34 22.38
CA ALA A 156 8.51 11.63 22.07
C ALA A 156 9.22 10.49 21.33
N ASP A 157 8.52 9.37 21.16
CA ASP A 157 8.97 8.19 20.42
C ASP A 157 7.94 7.85 19.33
N CYS A 158 8.34 8.01 18.08
CA CYS A 158 7.50 7.77 16.91
C CYS A 158 7.17 6.27 16.72
N PHE A 159 7.98 5.40 17.25
CA PHE A 159 7.90 3.95 17.04
C PHE A 159 7.59 3.14 18.31
N GLY A 160 7.13 3.79 19.38
CA GLY A 160 6.63 3.18 20.62
C GLY A 160 7.70 2.80 21.61
#